data_fa1b1139030137a74f252c78cbcca2f2
#
_entry.id   fa1b1139030137a74f252c78cbcca2f2
#
_cell.length_a   1.000
_cell.length_b   1.000
_cell.length_c   1.000
_cell.angle_alpha   90.00
_cell.angle_beta   90.00
_cell.angle_gamma   90.00
#
_symmetry.space_group_name_H-M   'P 1'
#
loop_
_entity.id
_entity.type
_entity.pdbx_description
1 polymer ?
#
loop_
_entity_poly.entity_id
_entity_poly.type
_entity_poly.pdbx_seq_one_letter_code
_entity_poly.pdbx_strand_id
1 'polypeptide(L)'
;YANAAVNESFLDSAQVRNSVVSHAKSIGYTPSSVTSPSATIRLVFNTATSAVSIDKGTKFSGTYQGTSYNFVTTDAYTVTNDTGTYTIDILISQGEYFSKTYTWVDNTNQSFVLNEVDIDRSSIDVAVNGDYWILNEDDISNLDANSKIFFVQENQDNQTEIYFGPDSGLFGAHPSNNIAININYVRTKGADSNGCSTFSIPGLVGGFDATDITISTVDAASLGSDAETIEDIRFRAPKNYERQGRAVTSSDYKAIISDRFGDVEAINVWGGEENDPPKYGKVLISIKPTVGDELSPITKARIIDEILKPYNIVAITPEILSPDYLYVLVKSNIKYNKALTSKSAGEISAVVEDAITAQFTADLKEFGSVLRYSRLISAIDSSEDAISSNITTVEMSRRFRQEEANTSGIYELPYYNALIPGTIVSSTIVKTGGNEFALMDDGLGKMTLYNITTSGFENTDIGEVDYTSGKVSLAGFTTDIDDNLVISMYGAPVDTDISSNKNLLVLFDSAVIETTAI
;
A
#
# COMPACT_ATOMS: atom_id res chain seq x y z
N TYR A 1 22.25 -35.81 28.07
CA TYR A 1 23.15 -34.80 27.48
C TYR A 1 23.50 -35.13 26.03
N ALA A 2 23.95 -36.35 25.68
CA ALA A 2 24.37 -36.73 24.32
C ALA A 2 23.21 -36.59 23.30
N ASN A 3 21.99 -37.04 23.62
CA ASN A 3 20.84 -36.90 22.74
C ASN A 3 20.43 -35.43 22.50
N ALA A 4 20.55 -34.58 23.52
CA ALA A 4 20.27 -33.15 23.35
C ALA A 4 21.29 -32.50 22.40
N ALA A 5 22.59 -32.81 22.55
CA ALA A 5 23.63 -32.30 21.67
C ALA A 5 23.46 -32.78 20.21
N VAL A 6 23.01 -34.02 20.00
CA VAL A 6 22.71 -34.54 18.66
C VAL A 6 21.49 -33.81 18.03
N ASN A 7 20.45 -33.57 18.83
CA ASN A 7 19.27 -32.83 18.34
C ASN A 7 19.63 -31.41 17.92
N GLU A 8 20.53 -30.75 18.66
CA GLU A 8 20.98 -29.40 18.31
C GLU A 8 21.90 -29.34 17.04
N SER A 9 22.33 -30.50 16.54
CA SER A 9 23.19 -30.57 15.35
C SER A 9 22.44 -30.45 14.00
N PHE A 10 21.12 -30.47 14.02
CA PHE A 10 20.31 -30.41 12.81
C PHE A 10 19.24 -29.30 12.91
N LEU A 11 19.01 -28.57 11.80
CA LEU A 11 18.02 -27.48 11.75
C LEU A 11 16.63 -27.95 12.19
N ASP A 12 16.19 -29.13 11.75
CA ASP A 12 14.84 -29.65 12.00
C ASP A 12 14.59 -30.00 13.46
N SER A 13 15.62 -30.39 14.19
CA SER A 13 15.50 -30.90 15.58
C SER A 13 16.04 -29.95 16.64
N ALA A 14 16.81 -28.93 16.26
CA ALA A 14 17.39 -27.97 17.20
C ALA A 14 16.29 -27.16 17.91
N GLN A 15 16.35 -27.04 19.21
CA GLN A 15 15.37 -26.35 20.06
C GLN A 15 15.88 -25.01 20.58
N VAL A 16 17.19 -24.85 20.63
CA VAL A 16 17.83 -23.59 21.05
C VAL A 16 17.93 -22.64 19.87
N ARG A 17 17.41 -21.41 20.03
CA ARG A 17 17.40 -20.40 18.95
C ARG A 17 18.78 -20.23 18.30
N ASN A 18 19.83 -20.15 19.10
CA ASN A 18 21.20 -19.99 18.60
C ASN A 18 21.65 -21.12 17.66
N SER A 19 21.31 -22.38 17.97
CA SER A 19 21.60 -23.51 17.10
C SER A 19 20.86 -23.38 15.77
N VAL A 20 19.56 -23.05 15.82
CA VAL A 20 18.71 -22.86 14.65
C VAL A 20 19.23 -21.71 13.77
N VAL A 21 19.54 -20.56 14.36
CA VAL A 21 20.10 -19.38 13.65
C VAL A 21 21.45 -19.71 13.02
N SER A 22 22.32 -20.45 13.73
CA SER A 22 23.62 -20.88 13.21
C SER A 22 23.48 -21.81 12.00
N HIS A 23 22.55 -22.77 12.07
CA HIS A 23 22.27 -23.68 10.95
C HIS A 23 21.65 -22.92 9.76
N ALA A 24 20.71 -22.01 10.01
CA ALA A 24 20.11 -21.17 8.96
C ALA A 24 21.18 -20.34 8.23
N LYS A 25 22.07 -19.68 8.98
CA LYS A 25 23.19 -18.93 8.41
C LYS A 25 24.13 -19.80 7.55
N SER A 26 24.36 -21.06 7.94
CA SER A 26 25.21 -21.97 7.18
C SER A 26 24.66 -22.33 5.80
N ILE A 27 23.35 -22.19 5.59
CA ILE A 27 22.67 -22.36 4.28
C ILE A 27 22.32 -21.03 3.61
N GLY A 28 22.89 -19.90 4.10
CA GLY A 28 22.70 -18.58 3.52
C GLY A 28 21.37 -17.90 3.90
N TYR A 29 20.75 -18.28 5.00
CA TYR A 29 19.53 -17.65 5.50
C TYR A 29 19.81 -16.83 6.77
N THR A 30 19.58 -15.51 6.70
CA THR A 30 19.66 -14.64 7.88
C THR A 30 18.24 -14.38 8.39
N PRO A 31 17.91 -14.85 9.61
CA PRO A 31 16.58 -14.62 10.18
C PRO A 31 16.27 -13.14 10.34
N SER A 32 15.04 -12.74 10.01
CA SER A 32 14.59 -11.37 10.16
C SER A 32 14.47 -10.98 11.64
N SER A 33 14.93 -9.77 11.96
CA SER A 33 14.64 -9.14 13.25
C SER A 33 13.22 -8.61 13.28
N VAL A 34 12.79 -8.13 14.44
CA VAL A 34 11.62 -7.26 14.54
C VAL A 34 11.82 -6.05 13.61
N THR A 35 10.76 -5.62 12.92
CA THR A 35 10.76 -4.41 12.08
C THR A 35 9.70 -3.41 12.53
N SER A 36 10.04 -2.14 12.40
CA SER A 36 9.18 -1.03 12.81
C SER A 36 8.06 -0.78 11.78
N PRO A 37 6.78 -0.74 12.18
CA PRO A 37 5.76 -0.16 11.34
C PRO A 37 6.09 1.28 10.98
N SER A 38 5.96 1.66 9.73
CA SER A 38 6.25 3.00 9.27
C SER A 38 5.06 3.59 8.54
N ALA A 39 4.78 4.87 8.80
CA ALA A 39 3.69 5.63 8.21
C ALA A 39 4.22 6.84 7.46
N THR A 40 3.54 7.25 6.39
CA THR A 40 3.79 8.53 5.73
C THR A 40 2.78 9.54 6.20
N ILE A 41 3.26 10.64 6.77
CA ILE A 41 2.44 11.75 7.22
C ILE A 41 2.78 13.03 6.46
N ARG A 42 1.78 13.84 6.20
CA ARG A 42 1.92 15.17 5.62
C ARG A 42 1.87 16.22 6.72
N LEU A 43 2.87 17.08 6.76
CA LEU A 43 2.95 18.23 7.65
C LEU A 43 2.80 19.50 6.83
N VAL A 44 1.90 20.40 7.28
CA VAL A 44 1.72 21.74 6.72
C VAL A 44 1.99 22.74 7.84
N PHE A 45 3.05 23.55 7.67
CA PHE A 45 3.44 24.57 8.63
C PHE A 45 2.75 25.89 8.29
N ASN A 46 1.71 26.23 9.05
CA ASN A 46 0.81 27.34 8.74
C ASN A 46 1.44 28.73 8.99
N THR A 47 2.46 28.80 9.85
CA THR A 47 3.08 30.07 10.30
C THR A 47 4.54 30.21 9.89
N ALA A 48 5.10 29.22 9.18
CA ALA A 48 6.51 29.23 8.79
C ALA A 48 6.79 30.35 7.76
N THR A 49 7.90 31.06 7.97
CA THR A 49 8.39 32.13 7.08
C THR A 49 9.80 31.87 6.54
N SER A 50 10.44 30.80 7.00
CA SER A 50 11.78 30.37 6.60
C SER A 50 11.84 28.85 6.55
N ALA A 51 12.89 28.28 5.95
CA ALA A 51 13.10 26.83 5.92
C ALA A 51 13.05 26.24 7.36
N VAL A 52 12.37 25.11 7.50
CA VAL A 52 12.18 24.39 8.77
C VAL A 52 12.98 23.10 8.71
N SER A 53 13.79 22.83 9.74
CA SER A 53 14.53 21.57 9.88
C SER A 53 13.81 20.66 10.88
N ILE A 54 13.58 19.42 10.48
CA ILE A 54 13.04 18.35 11.33
C ILE A 54 14.17 17.34 11.53
N ASP A 55 14.60 17.17 12.77
CA ASP A 55 15.74 16.32 13.10
C ASP A 55 15.33 14.85 13.22
N LYS A 56 16.32 13.93 13.07
CA LYS A 56 16.16 12.51 13.42
C LYS A 56 15.73 12.36 14.87
N GLY A 57 14.82 11.41 15.14
CA GLY A 57 14.28 11.18 16.49
C GLY A 57 13.19 12.17 16.92
N THR A 58 12.68 13.02 16.01
CA THR A 58 11.49 13.86 16.28
C THR A 58 10.29 12.96 16.54
N LYS A 59 9.55 13.25 17.63
CA LYS A 59 8.51 12.37 18.16
C LYS A 59 7.12 12.73 17.68
N PHE A 60 6.37 11.69 17.33
CA PHE A 60 4.93 11.73 17.05
C PHE A 60 4.23 10.68 17.91
N SER A 61 2.92 10.84 18.10
CA SER A 61 2.10 9.85 18.81
C SER A 61 1.01 9.35 17.88
N GLY A 62 0.93 8.02 17.70
CA GLY A 62 -0.11 7.36 16.95
C GLY A 62 -1.10 6.66 17.87
N THR A 63 -2.39 6.60 17.51
CA THR A 63 -3.41 5.85 18.25
C THR A 63 -4.00 4.76 17.36
N TYR A 64 -3.91 3.52 17.82
CA TYR A 64 -4.46 2.37 17.11
C TYR A 64 -5.15 1.43 18.08
N GLN A 65 -6.40 1.04 17.79
CA GLN A 65 -7.24 0.17 18.63
C GLN A 65 -7.28 0.58 20.13
N GLY A 66 -7.29 1.91 20.39
CA GLY A 66 -7.32 2.45 21.74
C GLY A 66 -5.97 2.46 22.48
N THR A 67 -4.89 2.00 21.86
CA THR A 67 -3.53 2.03 22.40
C THR A 67 -2.72 3.15 21.75
N SER A 68 -1.94 3.86 22.55
CA SER A 68 -1.03 4.90 22.05
C SER A 68 0.35 4.32 21.81
N TYR A 69 0.93 4.64 20.65
CA TYR A 69 2.26 4.23 20.21
C TYR A 69 3.12 5.46 19.91
N ASN A 70 4.39 5.39 20.25
CA ASN A 70 5.36 6.40 19.85
C ASN A 70 5.83 6.14 18.42
N PHE A 71 5.94 7.20 17.64
CA PHE A 71 6.57 7.20 16.32
C PHE A 71 7.69 8.22 16.29
N VAL A 72 8.72 7.97 15.50
CA VAL A 72 9.89 8.85 15.39
C VAL A 72 10.35 8.97 13.94
N THR A 73 10.96 10.12 13.60
CA THR A 73 11.69 10.25 12.32
C THR A 73 13.01 9.49 12.39
N THR A 74 13.30 8.70 11.38
CA THR A 74 14.62 8.04 11.19
C THR A 74 15.58 8.89 10.38
N ASP A 75 15.04 9.84 9.59
CA ASP A 75 15.77 10.76 8.75
C ASP A 75 15.57 12.21 9.17
N ALA A 76 16.50 13.07 8.77
CA ALA A 76 16.34 14.51 8.90
C ALA A 76 15.70 15.08 7.63
N TYR A 77 14.76 16.00 7.80
CA TYR A 77 14.02 16.62 6.71
C TYR A 77 14.20 18.14 6.73
N THR A 78 14.21 18.75 5.56
CA THR A 78 14.19 20.21 5.43
C THR A 78 12.98 20.62 4.61
N VAL A 79 12.12 21.43 5.21
CA VAL A 79 10.91 21.95 4.59
C VAL A 79 11.21 23.35 4.04
N THR A 80 11.00 23.54 2.75
CA THR A 80 11.12 24.83 2.09
C THR A 80 9.77 25.28 1.56
N ASN A 81 9.62 26.58 1.27
CA ASN A 81 8.40 27.08 0.65
C ASN A 81 8.33 26.58 -0.79
N ASP A 82 7.30 25.81 -1.09
CA ASP A 82 6.93 25.41 -2.43
C ASP A 82 5.49 25.85 -2.69
N THR A 83 5.22 26.46 -3.85
CA THR A 83 3.89 26.94 -4.25
C THR A 83 3.14 27.81 -3.21
N GLY A 84 3.87 28.50 -2.33
CA GLY A 84 3.29 29.39 -1.30
C GLY A 84 2.98 28.74 0.05
N THR A 85 3.26 27.44 0.21
CA THR A 85 3.08 26.70 1.47
C THR A 85 4.34 26.01 1.91
N TYR A 86 4.47 25.74 3.23
CA TYR A 86 5.53 24.89 3.79
C TYR A 86 4.93 23.52 4.07
N THR A 87 4.92 22.67 3.05
CA THR A 87 4.32 21.32 3.10
C THR A 87 5.38 20.28 2.80
N ILE A 88 5.39 19.17 3.56
CA ILE A 88 6.26 18.03 3.32
C ILE A 88 5.59 16.73 3.74
N ASP A 89 5.84 15.68 2.98
CA ASP A 89 5.54 14.30 3.36
C ASP A 89 6.79 13.68 3.98
N ILE A 90 6.65 13.14 5.20
CA ILE A 90 7.75 12.53 5.93
C ILE A 90 7.40 11.11 6.35
N LEU A 91 8.41 10.26 6.41
CA LEU A 91 8.31 8.91 6.95
C LEU A 91 8.56 8.94 8.46
N ILE A 92 7.67 8.31 9.21
CA ILE A 92 7.81 8.10 10.64
C ILE A 92 7.73 6.61 10.95
N SER A 93 8.58 6.11 11.84
CA SER A 93 8.63 4.70 12.24
C SER A 93 8.24 4.53 13.70
N GLN A 94 7.47 3.49 13.99
CA GLN A 94 7.04 3.18 15.34
C GLN A 94 8.23 2.77 16.20
N GLY A 95 8.35 3.39 17.37
CA GLY A 95 9.37 3.00 18.33
C GLY A 95 9.99 4.16 19.09
N GLU A 96 11.12 3.87 19.68
CA GLU A 96 11.97 4.83 20.39
C GLU A 96 13.33 4.92 19.73
N TYR A 97 13.75 6.13 19.39
CA TYR A 97 15.03 6.40 18.78
C TYR A 97 16.14 6.47 19.82
N PHE A 98 17.20 5.71 19.61
CA PHE A 98 18.39 5.69 20.44
C PHE A 98 19.61 6.15 19.63
N SER A 99 20.49 6.90 20.29
CA SER A 99 21.79 7.31 19.76
C SER A 99 22.85 7.00 20.81
N LYS A 100 23.82 6.17 20.46
CA LYS A 100 24.93 5.77 21.35
C LYS A 100 26.27 6.07 20.70
N THR A 101 27.18 6.59 21.47
CA THR A 101 28.55 6.87 21.03
C THR A 101 29.52 5.92 21.70
N TYR A 102 30.31 5.25 20.88
CA TYR A 102 31.40 4.37 21.30
C TYR A 102 32.73 4.94 20.83
N THR A 103 33.82 4.50 21.43
CA THR A 103 35.17 4.83 20.96
C THR A 103 35.81 3.54 20.43
N TRP A 104 36.28 3.57 19.19
CA TRP A 104 37.04 2.46 18.64
C TRP A 104 38.39 2.40 19.32
N VAL A 105 38.72 1.24 19.87
CA VAL A 105 40.07 0.95 20.39
C VAL A 105 40.66 -0.16 19.55
N ASP A 106 41.82 0.10 19.00
CA ASP A 106 42.50 -0.83 18.11
C ASP A 106 42.76 -2.15 18.85
N ASN A 107 41.89 -3.10 18.62
CA ASN A 107 41.95 -4.43 19.21
C ASN A 107 41.36 -5.40 18.19
N THR A 108 42.02 -6.49 17.93
CA THR A 108 41.56 -7.52 17.02
C THR A 108 40.19 -8.06 17.49
N ASN A 109 39.19 -7.97 16.64
CA ASN A 109 37.80 -8.44 16.83
C ASN A 109 36.93 -7.58 17.77
N GLN A 110 37.06 -6.26 17.75
CA GLN A 110 36.11 -5.42 18.48
C GLN A 110 34.73 -5.44 17.80
N SER A 111 33.71 -5.74 18.59
CA SER A 111 32.31 -5.63 18.21
C SER A 111 31.54 -4.80 19.24
N PHE A 112 30.41 -4.22 18.81
CA PHE A 112 29.55 -3.41 19.66
C PHE A 112 28.23 -4.12 19.87
N VAL A 113 27.97 -4.54 21.10
CA VAL A 113 26.72 -5.19 21.50
C VAL A 113 25.72 -4.13 21.95
N LEU A 114 24.56 -4.13 21.32
CA LEU A 114 23.41 -3.31 21.75
C LEU A 114 22.62 -4.12 22.78
N ASN A 115 22.50 -3.57 23.99
CA ASN A 115 21.88 -4.29 25.11
C ASN A 115 20.35 -4.24 25.11
N GLU A 116 19.76 -3.41 24.23
CA GLU A 116 18.32 -3.34 24.05
C GLU A 116 17.82 -4.55 23.28
N VAL A 117 16.63 -5.00 23.63
CA VAL A 117 15.86 -6.01 22.88
C VAL A 117 14.93 -5.32 21.91
N ASP A 118 14.40 -6.07 20.94
CA ASP A 118 13.42 -5.59 19.95
C ASP A 118 13.94 -4.43 19.10
N ILE A 119 15.22 -4.51 18.70
CA ILE A 119 15.86 -3.57 17.80
C ILE A 119 15.47 -3.90 16.37
N ASP A 120 14.95 -2.90 15.67
CA ASP A 120 14.81 -2.94 14.22
C ASP A 120 16.20 -2.81 13.57
N ARG A 121 16.74 -3.93 13.08
CA ARG A 121 18.09 -3.94 12.49
C ARG A 121 18.18 -3.13 11.21
N SER A 122 17.08 -2.97 10.47
CA SER A 122 17.04 -2.16 9.26
C SER A 122 17.15 -0.66 9.54
N SER A 123 16.85 -0.24 10.78
CA SER A 123 16.94 1.15 11.23
C SER A 123 18.34 1.55 11.72
N ILE A 124 19.30 0.62 11.74
CA ILE A 124 20.63 0.88 12.30
C ILE A 124 21.45 1.75 11.35
N ASP A 125 21.77 2.95 11.83
CA ASP A 125 22.71 3.87 11.19
C ASP A 125 24.02 3.91 11.97
N VAL A 126 25.14 3.79 11.25
CA VAL A 126 26.47 3.88 11.86
C VAL A 126 27.26 5.02 11.22
N ALA A 127 27.76 5.93 12.05
CA ALA A 127 28.65 6.98 11.61
C ALA A 127 30.01 6.86 12.32
N VAL A 128 31.08 6.72 11.55
CA VAL A 128 32.47 6.65 12.03
C VAL A 128 33.14 8.00 11.76
N ASN A 129 33.50 8.72 12.80
CA ASN A 129 34.05 10.07 12.72
C ASN A 129 33.20 11.07 11.93
N GLY A 130 31.86 10.89 11.99
CA GLY A 130 30.89 11.70 11.26
C GLY A 130 30.56 11.24 9.84
N ASP A 131 31.31 10.27 9.29
CA ASP A 131 31.02 9.67 7.99
C ASP A 131 30.05 8.49 8.16
N TYR A 132 28.96 8.48 7.41
CA TYR A 132 28.01 7.36 7.42
C TYR A 132 28.58 6.15 6.68
N TRP A 133 28.45 5.00 7.33
CA TRP A 133 28.81 3.69 6.79
C TRP A 133 27.55 2.93 6.41
N ILE A 134 27.65 2.02 5.45
CA ILE A 134 26.53 1.31 4.87
C ILE A 134 26.42 -0.10 5.49
N LEU A 135 25.22 -0.49 5.89
CA LEU A 135 24.95 -1.87 6.28
C LEU A 135 25.17 -2.80 5.08
N ASN A 136 26.03 -3.80 5.26
CA ASN A 136 26.22 -4.84 4.27
C ASN A 136 25.54 -6.12 4.74
N GLU A 137 24.47 -6.53 4.06
CA GLU A 137 23.72 -7.72 4.43
C GLU A 137 24.20 -8.97 3.71
N ASP A 138 24.49 -8.92 2.38
CA ASP A 138 24.63 -10.14 1.58
C ASP A 138 25.74 -10.11 0.50
N ASP A 139 26.28 -8.98 0.07
CA ASP A 139 27.24 -8.93 -1.06
C ASP A 139 28.65 -8.56 -0.63
N ILE A 140 29.52 -9.56 -0.62
CA ILE A 140 30.95 -9.39 -0.34
C ILE A 140 31.81 -9.38 -1.60
N SER A 141 31.22 -9.52 -2.79
CA SER A 141 31.95 -9.75 -4.04
C SER A 141 32.68 -8.53 -4.56
N ASN A 142 32.22 -7.33 -4.22
CA ASN A 142 32.75 -6.04 -4.70
C ASN A 142 33.39 -5.19 -3.58
N LEU A 143 33.67 -5.78 -2.42
CA LEU A 143 34.24 -5.06 -1.29
C LEU A 143 35.74 -4.94 -1.42
N ASP A 144 36.27 -3.77 -1.05
CA ASP A 144 37.70 -3.47 -0.94
C ASP A 144 38.01 -2.86 0.44
N ALA A 145 39.31 -2.57 0.67
CA ALA A 145 39.76 -1.97 1.91
C ALA A 145 39.21 -0.57 2.21
N ASN A 146 38.59 0.10 1.22
CA ASN A 146 38.06 1.45 1.35
C ASN A 146 36.53 1.46 1.49
N SER A 147 35.89 0.30 1.32
CA SER A 147 34.45 0.18 1.41
C SER A 147 33.98 0.45 2.84
N LYS A 148 33.31 1.61 3.05
CA LYS A 148 32.77 2.05 4.34
C LYS A 148 31.50 1.29 4.67
N ILE A 149 31.65 0.08 5.20
CA ILE A 149 30.56 -0.83 5.52
C ILE A 149 30.67 -1.35 6.94
N PHE A 150 29.53 -1.74 7.49
CA PHE A 150 29.42 -2.48 8.76
C PHE A 150 28.52 -3.68 8.60
N PHE A 151 28.63 -4.61 9.51
CA PHE A 151 27.85 -5.84 9.55
C PHE A 151 27.06 -5.91 10.85
N VAL A 152 25.89 -6.53 10.79
CA VAL A 152 25.03 -6.75 11.93
C VAL A 152 24.72 -8.23 12.05
N GLN A 153 24.83 -8.77 13.25
CA GLN A 153 24.44 -10.16 13.55
C GLN A 153 23.76 -10.28 14.90
N GLU A 154 23.10 -11.42 15.11
CA GLU A 154 22.62 -11.84 16.41
C GLU A 154 23.72 -12.64 17.12
N ASN A 155 24.08 -12.23 18.34
CA ASN A 155 25.07 -12.92 19.14
C ASN A 155 24.44 -14.11 19.88
N GLN A 156 25.24 -14.83 20.71
CA GLN A 156 24.78 -16.01 21.46
C GLN A 156 23.71 -15.70 22.52
N ASP A 157 23.59 -14.46 22.93
CA ASP A 157 22.62 -13.98 23.93
C ASP A 157 21.38 -13.34 23.30
N ASN A 158 21.16 -13.55 22.00
CA ASN A 158 20.09 -12.96 21.16
C ASN A 158 20.13 -11.43 21.11
N GLN A 159 21.30 -10.84 21.33
CA GLN A 159 21.49 -9.39 21.23
C GLN A 159 22.01 -9.01 19.85
N THR A 160 21.71 -7.79 19.42
CA THR A 160 22.24 -7.23 18.17
C THR A 160 23.69 -6.81 18.38
N GLU A 161 24.58 -7.35 17.55
CA GLU A 161 26.00 -7.08 17.55
C GLU A 161 26.42 -6.45 16.21
N ILE A 162 27.16 -5.36 16.30
CA ILE A 162 27.68 -4.60 15.15
C ILE A 162 29.19 -4.79 15.08
N TYR A 163 29.71 -5.11 13.90
CA TYR A 163 31.14 -5.29 13.67
C TYR A 163 31.56 -4.72 12.30
N PHE A 164 32.86 -4.48 12.13
CA PHE A 164 33.45 -3.91 10.93
C PHE A 164 34.34 -4.91 10.22
N GLY A 165 34.82 -4.54 9.04
CA GLY A 165 35.76 -5.36 8.30
C GLY A 165 37.04 -5.68 9.10
N PRO A 166 37.69 -6.83 8.84
CA PRO A 166 38.91 -7.21 9.53
C PRO A 166 40.10 -6.33 9.12
N ASP A 167 41.13 -6.25 9.98
CA ASP A 167 42.37 -5.52 9.73
C ASP A 167 43.06 -5.86 8.40
N SER A 168 42.77 -7.03 7.85
CA SER A 168 43.29 -7.46 6.56
C SER A 168 42.84 -6.60 5.37
N GLY A 169 41.80 -5.78 5.54
CA GLY A 169 41.27 -4.90 4.48
C GLY A 169 40.62 -5.66 3.32
N LEU A 170 40.35 -6.96 3.45
CA LEU A 170 39.79 -7.76 2.37
C LEU A 170 38.26 -7.60 2.26
N PHE A 171 37.59 -7.22 3.36
CA PHE A 171 36.11 -7.16 3.45
C PHE A 171 35.66 -5.88 4.14
N GLY A 172 35.97 -4.73 3.54
CA GLY A 172 35.58 -3.42 4.04
C GLY A 172 36.66 -2.68 4.81
N ALA A 173 36.43 -1.39 5.02
CA ALA A 173 37.32 -0.53 5.76
C ALA A 173 37.33 -0.87 7.27
N HIS A 174 38.45 -0.59 7.91
CA HIS A 174 38.61 -0.75 9.35
C HIS A 174 38.71 0.64 10.01
N PRO A 175 37.93 0.92 11.08
CA PRO A 175 38.02 2.20 11.77
C PRO A 175 39.41 2.40 12.37
N SER A 176 39.90 3.65 12.38
CA SER A 176 41.20 3.98 12.98
C SER A 176 41.09 4.07 14.51
N ASN A 177 42.18 3.86 15.20
CA ASN A 177 42.24 3.90 16.66
C ASN A 177 41.80 5.24 17.26
N ASN A 178 41.09 5.22 18.38
CA ASN A 178 40.50 6.37 19.12
C ASN A 178 39.49 7.21 18.33
N ILE A 179 38.80 6.63 17.35
CA ILE A 179 37.74 7.30 16.62
C ILE A 179 36.40 7.06 17.29
N ALA A 180 35.55 8.10 17.28
CA ALA A 180 34.17 8.01 17.73
C ALA A 180 33.29 7.30 16.69
N ILE A 181 32.49 6.36 17.18
CA ILE A 181 31.48 5.62 16.41
C ILE A 181 30.13 5.94 17.02
N ASN A 182 29.27 6.58 16.25
CA ASN A 182 27.89 6.85 16.62
C ASN A 182 26.99 5.79 16.01
N ILE A 183 26.21 5.11 16.84
CA ILE A 183 25.25 4.08 16.42
C ILE A 183 23.85 4.57 16.80
N ASN A 184 23.01 4.74 15.80
CA ASN A 184 21.62 5.13 15.95
C ASN A 184 20.73 3.95 15.55
N TYR A 185 19.62 3.76 16.25
CA TYR A 185 18.68 2.69 15.97
C TYR A 185 17.32 2.96 16.60
N VAL A 186 16.30 2.24 16.14
CA VAL A 186 14.94 2.27 16.68
C VAL A 186 14.66 0.96 17.42
N ARG A 187 14.11 1.06 18.61
CA ARG A 187 13.51 -0.03 19.35
C ARG A 187 12.00 -0.01 19.10
N THR A 188 11.44 -1.10 18.63
CA THR A 188 10.04 -1.18 18.18
C THR A 188 9.24 -2.22 18.96
N LYS A 189 7.91 -2.20 18.78
CA LYS A 189 6.99 -3.23 19.28
C LYS A 189 6.50 -4.18 18.16
N GLY A 190 7.23 -4.23 17.05
CA GLY A 190 6.88 -5.12 15.95
C GLY A 190 5.56 -4.76 15.27
N ALA A 191 4.77 -5.76 14.93
CA ALA A 191 3.54 -5.61 14.13
C ALA A 191 2.39 -4.87 14.83
N ASP A 192 2.45 -4.62 16.13
CA ASP A 192 1.34 -4.16 16.97
C ASP A 192 0.63 -2.89 16.46
N SER A 193 1.34 -1.98 15.81
CA SER A 193 0.77 -0.71 15.32
C SER A 193 0.55 -0.67 13.81
N ASN A 194 0.64 -1.79 13.11
CA ASN A 194 0.23 -1.85 11.70
C ASN A 194 -1.24 -1.43 11.55
N GLY A 195 -1.52 -0.58 10.57
CA GLY A 195 -2.84 0.01 10.36
C GLY A 195 -3.10 1.31 11.15
N CYS A 196 -2.14 1.78 11.97
CA CYS A 196 -2.28 3.07 12.65
C CYS A 196 -2.33 4.21 11.61
N SER A 197 -3.43 4.96 11.63
CA SER A 197 -3.69 6.06 10.67
C SER A 197 -4.02 7.39 11.34
N THR A 198 -3.98 7.46 12.67
CA THR A 198 -4.27 8.68 13.42
C THR A 198 -3.03 9.11 14.19
N PHE A 199 -2.48 10.26 13.83
CA PHE A 199 -1.25 10.78 14.43
C PHE A 199 -1.44 12.16 15.05
N SER A 200 -0.64 12.46 16.06
CA SER A 200 -0.59 13.76 16.73
C SER A 200 0.85 14.13 17.07
N ILE A 201 1.07 15.42 17.35
CA ILE A 201 2.36 15.99 17.68
C ILE A 201 2.40 16.21 19.19
N PRO A 202 3.20 15.44 19.96
CA PRO A 202 3.26 15.57 21.41
C PRO A 202 4.19 16.69 21.91
N GLY A 203 4.96 17.31 21.02
CA GLY A 203 5.96 18.33 21.35
C GLY A 203 6.24 19.27 20.19
N LEU A 204 7.43 19.87 20.17
CA LEU A 204 7.85 20.74 19.07
C LEU A 204 8.34 19.93 17.86
N VAL A 205 7.96 20.36 16.66
CA VAL A 205 8.47 19.84 15.39
C VAL A 205 9.09 20.99 14.61
N GLY A 206 10.39 20.93 14.36
CA GLY A 206 11.11 22.02 13.70
C GLY A 206 11.05 23.37 14.40
N GLY A 207 10.79 23.38 15.71
CA GLY A 207 10.62 24.59 16.53
C GLY A 207 9.19 25.13 16.60
N PHE A 208 8.21 24.48 15.94
CA PHE A 208 6.80 24.86 15.92
C PHE A 208 5.97 23.96 16.84
N ASP A 209 4.94 24.53 17.46
CA ASP A 209 3.96 23.82 18.27
C ASP A 209 2.91 23.09 17.40
N ALA A 210 2.23 22.12 17.99
CA ALA A 210 1.17 21.35 17.30
C ALA A 210 0.03 22.23 16.74
N THR A 211 -0.19 23.42 17.31
CA THR A 211 -1.21 24.39 16.85
C THR A 211 -0.84 25.09 15.54
N ASP A 212 0.46 25.16 15.24
CA ASP A 212 1.00 25.80 14.04
C ASP A 212 1.19 24.82 12.88
N ILE A 213 0.94 23.53 13.12
CA ILE A 213 1.17 22.46 12.15
C ILE A 213 -0.14 21.69 11.93
N THR A 214 -0.56 21.59 10.69
CA THR A 214 -1.61 20.64 10.30
C THR A 214 -0.97 19.32 9.93
N ILE A 215 -1.40 18.22 10.57
CA ILE A 215 -0.95 16.87 10.30
C ILE A 215 -2.06 16.08 9.62
N SER A 216 -1.73 15.37 8.57
CA SER A 216 -2.64 14.41 7.90
C SER A 216 -1.88 13.14 7.53
N THR A 217 -2.57 12.03 7.53
CA THR A 217 -1.99 10.73 7.14
C THR A 217 -2.07 10.57 5.65
N VAL A 218 -0.95 10.25 5.03
CA VAL A 218 -0.84 9.88 3.60
C VAL A 218 -0.95 8.37 3.48
N ASP A 219 -0.08 7.62 4.20
CA ASP A 219 -0.17 6.17 4.31
C ASP A 219 -0.27 5.75 5.78
N ALA A 220 -1.13 4.80 6.08
CA ALA A 220 -1.20 4.16 7.39
C ALA A 220 0.09 3.40 7.71
N ALA A 221 0.37 3.21 8.99
CA ALA A 221 1.53 2.46 9.43
C ALA A 221 1.48 1.01 8.91
N SER A 222 2.57 0.57 8.29
CA SER A 222 2.70 -0.75 7.67
C SER A 222 4.14 -1.24 7.71
N LEU A 223 4.41 -2.46 7.22
CA LEU A 223 5.73 -3.09 7.18
C LEU A 223 6.30 -3.50 8.55
N GLY A 224 5.57 -3.29 9.65
CA GLY A 224 5.98 -3.82 10.94
C GLY A 224 5.81 -5.33 11.00
N SER A 225 6.82 -6.03 11.51
CA SER A 225 6.75 -7.47 11.75
C SER A 225 7.45 -7.84 13.05
N ASP A 226 7.02 -8.94 13.65
CA ASP A 226 7.71 -9.52 14.78
C ASP A 226 8.96 -10.28 14.32
N ALA A 227 9.90 -10.49 15.25
CA ALA A 227 11.07 -11.29 14.96
C ALA A 227 10.65 -12.73 14.64
N GLU A 228 11.31 -13.35 13.67
CA GLU A 228 11.05 -14.75 13.31
C GLU A 228 11.18 -15.69 14.49
N THR A 229 10.18 -16.56 14.67
CA THR A 229 10.22 -17.65 15.65
C THR A 229 11.13 -18.78 15.17
N ILE A 230 11.50 -19.68 16.06
CA ILE A 230 12.27 -20.89 15.70
C ILE A 230 11.55 -21.70 14.61
N GLU A 231 10.23 -21.81 14.70
CA GLU A 231 9.43 -22.57 13.73
C GLU A 231 9.41 -21.87 12.35
N ASP A 232 9.33 -20.55 12.34
CA ASP A 232 9.40 -19.76 11.09
C ASP A 232 10.75 -19.98 10.40
N ILE A 233 11.86 -19.91 11.16
CA ILE A 233 13.20 -20.11 10.63
C ILE A 233 13.36 -21.51 10.05
N ARG A 234 12.90 -22.55 10.76
CA ARG A 234 12.94 -23.94 10.27
C ARG A 234 12.17 -24.11 8.97
N PHE A 235 11.04 -23.45 8.84
CA PHE A 235 10.20 -23.55 7.65
C PHE A 235 10.76 -22.73 6.47
N ARG A 236 11.27 -21.52 6.74
CA ARG A 236 11.69 -20.56 5.71
C ARG A 236 13.10 -20.81 5.20
N ALA A 237 14.05 -21.17 6.07
CA ALA A 237 15.45 -21.32 5.68
C ALA A 237 15.68 -22.35 4.57
N PRO A 238 15.12 -23.59 4.60
CA PRO A 238 15.22 -24.54 3.49
C PRO A 238 14.57 -24.04 2.21
N LYS A 239 13.40 -23.40 2.31
CA LYS A 239 12.69 -22.85 1.13
C LYS A 239 13.44 -21.72 0.48
N ASN A 240 14.08 -20.83 1.28
CA ASN A 240 14.92 -19.78 0.74
C ASN A 240 16.13 -20.36 0.00
N TYR A 241 16.74 -21.42 0.55
CA TYR A 241 17.83 -22.14 -0.12
C TYR A 241 17.38 -22.77 -1.44
N GLU A 242 16.20 -23.40 -1.50
CA GLU A 242 15.62 -23.97 -2.72
C GLU A 242 15.36 -22.90 -3.79
N ARG A 243 14.86 -21.73 -3.41
CA ARG A 243 14.62 -20.58 -4.30
C ARG A 243 15.89 -19.87 -4.74
N GLN A 244 17.03 -20.17 -4.13
CA GLN A 244 18.31 -19.47 -4.36
C GLN A 244 18.21 -17.94 -4.26
N GLY A 245 17.27 -17.43 -3.43
CA GLY A 245 17.09 -16.00 -3.21
C GLY A 245 16.63 -15.20 -4.43
N ARG A 246 15.84 -15.79 -5.36
CA ARG A 246 15.42 -15.11 -6.59
C ARG A 246 13.91 -15.11 -6.75
N ALA A 247 13.36 -13.99 -7.22
CA ALA A 247 11.99 -13.89 -7.70
C ALA A 247 11.99 -14.11 -9.22
N VAL A 248 11.40 -15.21 -9.68
CA VAL A 248 11.38 -15.60 -11.10
C VAL A 248 9.96 -15.60 -11.67
N THR A 249 8.99 -16.07 -10.88
CA THR A 249 7.59 -16.19 -11.27
C THR A 249 6.74 -15.10 -10.64
N SER A 250 5.57 -14.80 -11.22
CA SER A 250 4.60 -13.88 -10.61
C SER A 250 4.19 -14.31 -9.20
N SER A 251 4.13 -15.61 -8.95
CA SER A 251 3.83 -16.17 -7.63
C SER A 251 4.95 -15.91 -6.61
N ASP A 252 6.22 -15.88 -7.03
CA ASP A 252 7.34 -15.53 -6.15
C ASP A 252 7.24 -14.09 -5.67
N TYR A 253 6.99 -13.15 -6.61
CA TYR A 253 6.78 -11.73 -6.27
C TYR A 253 5.59 -11.53 -5.34
N LYS A 254 4.45 -12.17 -5.62
CA LYS A 254 3.27 -12.12 -4.72
C LYS A 254 3.62 -12.63 -3.34
N ALA A 255 4.28 -13.78 -3.23
CA ALA A 255 4.63 -14.39 -1.95
C ALA A 255 5.61 -13.52 -1.15
N ILE A 256 6.64 -12.95 -1.80
CA ILE A 256 7.63 -12.07 -1.16
C ILE A 256 6.97 -10.81 -0.61
N ILE A 257 6.10 -10.18 -1.41
CA ILE A 257 5.41 -8.95 -0.99
C ILE A 257 4.43 -9.27 0.14
N SER A 258 3.56 -10.28 -0.01
CA SER A 258 2.56 -10.62 1.02
C SER A 258 3.18 -11.09 2.33
N ASP A 259 4.39 -11.65 2.30
CA ASP A 259 5.12 -12.08 3.49
C ASP A 259 5.75 -10.91 4.26
N ARG A 260 6.17 -9.86 3.56
CA ARG A 260 6.93 -8.74 4.13
C ARG A 260 6.17 -7.42 4.21
N PHE A 261 5.13 -7.26 3.39
CA PHE A 261 4.27 -6.09 3.38
C PHE A 261 2.88 -6.47 3.89
N GLY A 262 2.61 -6.19 5.18
CA GLY A 262 1.38 -6.62 5.86
C GLY A 262 0.10 -5.88 5.45
N ASP A 263 0.22 -4.73 4.75
CA ASP A 263 -0.92 -3.90 4.33
C ASP A 263 -1.34 -4.22 2.89
N VAL A 264 -1.69 -5.48 2.64
CA VAL A 264 -2.14 -5.97 1.32
C VAL A 264 -3.54 -6.53 1.43
N GLU A 265 -4.53 -5.84 0.86
CA GLU A 265 -5.87 -6.38 0.68
C GLU A 265 -5.93 -7.25 -0.58
N ALA A 266 -5.37 -6.76 -1.69
CA ALA A 266 -5.26 -7.51 -2.94
C ALA A 266 -3.93 -7.21 -3.65
N ILE A 267 -3.38 -8.22 -4.34
CA ILE A 267 -2.15 -8.09 -5.12
C ILE A 267 -2.25 -8.84 -6.43
N ASN A 268 -1.80 -8.20 -7.50
CA ASN A 268 -1.57 -8.89 -8.77
C ASN A 268 -0.18 -8.60 -9.32
N VAL A 269 0.40 -9.60 -9.98
CA VAL A 269 1.73 -9.53 -10.60
C VAL A 269 1.68 -10.19 -11.97
N TRP A 270 2.19 -9.51 -12.99
CA TRP A 270 2.24 -10.04 -14.37
C TRP A 270 3.48 -9.54 -15.11
N GLY A 271 3.85 -10.24 -16.20
CA GLY A 271 4.95 -9.83 -17.09
C GLY A 271 4.59 -8.57 -17.87
N GLY A 272 5.56 -7.69 -18.08
CA GLY A 272 5.33 -6.46 -18.82
C GLY A 272 4.95 -6.67 -20.29
N GLU A 273 5.29 -7.81 -20.89
CA GLU A 273 4.85 -8.19 -22.23
C GLU A 273 3.34 -8.41 -22.35
N GLU A 274 2.68 -8.70 -21.22
CA GLU A 274 1.23 -8.91 -21.16
C GLU A 274 0.46 -7.61 -20.93
N ASN A 275 1.17 -6.47 -20.78
CA ASN A 275 0.55 -5.14 -20.64
C ASN A 275 0.17 -4.56 -22.00
N ASP A 276 -0.80 -3.66 -22.02
CA ASP A 276 -1.15 -2.90 -23.22
C ASP A 276 -0.95 -1.39 -22.93
N PRO A 277 -0.01 -0.71 -23.60
CA PRO A 277 1.04 -1.23 -24.50
C PRO A 277 2.11 -2.07 -23.75
N PRO A 278 2.76 -3.05 -24.42
CA PRO A 278 3.76 -3.92 -23.79
C PRO A 278 4.96 -3.17 -23.21
N LYS A 279 5.38 -3.55 -22.00
CA LYS A 279 6.54 -3.00 -21.27
C LYS A 279 7.60 -4.10 -21.07
N TYR A 280 8.43 -4.35 -22.08
CA TYR A 280 9.44 -5.41 -22.03
C TYR A 280 10.49 -5.18 -20.94
N GLY A 281 10.99 -6.27 -20.33
CA GLY A 281 11.99 -6.24 -19.27
C GLY A 281 11.45 -5.75 -17.92
N LYS A 282 10.13 -5.66 -17.77
CA LYS A 282 9.48 -5.27 -16.54
C LYS A 282 8.55 -6.35 -16.00
N VAL A 283 8.45 -6.40 -14.67
CA VAL A 283 7.37 -7.06 -13.94
C VAL A 283 6.48 -5.97 -13.37
N LEU A 284 5.20 -6.03 -13.69
CA LEU A 284 4.19 -5.08 -13.24
C LEU A 284 3.48 -5.66 -12.02
N ILE A 285 3.33 -4.84 -11.00
CA ILE A 285 2.76 -5.20 -9.72
C ILE A 285 1.67 -4.18 -9.40
N SER A 286 0.48 -4.64 -9.04
CA SER A 286 -0.59 -3.79 -8.53
C SER A 286 -0.98 -4.26 -7.14
N ILE A 287 -1.00 -3.33 -6.18
CA ILE A 287 -1.30 -3.60 -4.78
C ILE A 287 -2.41 -2.67 -4.34
N LYS A 288 -3.51 -3.24 -3.84
CA LYS A 288 -4.53 -2.51 -3.09
C LYS A 288 -4.19 -2.61 -1.60
N PRO A 289 -3.93 -1.49 -0.90
CA PRO A 289 -3.77 -1.48 0.54
C PRO A 289 -5.09 -1.74 1.26
N THR A 290 -5.03 -2.18 2.51
CA THR A 290 -6.21 -2.34 3.40
C THR A 290 -6.84 -1.00 3.74
N VAL A 291 -6.06 0.08 3.76
CA VAL A 291 -6.52 1.45 4.02
C VAL A 291 -6.14 2.34 2.85
N GLY A 292 -7.14 2.99 2.26
CA GLY A 292 -6.97 3.84 1.08
C GLY A 292 -7.11 3.09 -0.24
N ASP A 293 -6.94 3.84 -1.32
CA ASP A 293 -7.14 3.32 -2.68
C ASP A 293 -5.82 2.98 -3.38
N GLU A 294 -4.73 3.62 -3.00
CA GLU A 294 -3.41 3.37 -3.58
C GLU A 294 -2.28 3.61 -2.57
N LEU A 295 -1.13 3.02 -2.86
CA LEU A 295 0.09 3.26 -2.10
C LEU A 295 0.75 4.58 -2.51
N SER A 296 1.32 5.29 -1.55
CA SER A 296 2.10 6.50 -1.86
C SER A 296 3.35 6.18 -2.68
N PRO A 297 3.90 7.16 -3.41
CA PRO A 297 5.16 6.98 -4.12
C PRO A 297 6.32 6.54 -3.20
N ILE A 298 6.34 7.00 -1.96
CA ILE A 298 7.35 6.65 -0.95
C ILE A 298 7.25 5.17 -0.60
N THR A 299 6.04 4.69 -0.30
CA THR A 299 5.80 3.27 0.04
C THR A 299 6.06 2.36 -1.16
N LYS A 300 5.69 2.77 -2.39
CA LYS A 300 6.03 2.03 -3.62
C LYS A 300 7.55 1.89 -3.78
N ALA A 301 8.31 2.97 -3.58
CA ALA A 301 9.77 2.95 -3.66
C ALA A 301 10.37 2.02 -2.59
N ARG A 302 9.88 2.07 -1.35
CA ARG A 302 10.34 1.19 -0.27
C ARG A 302 10.09 -0.29 -0.55
N ILE A 303 8.92 -0.66 -1.07
CA ILE A 303 8.64 -2.05 -1.46
C ILE A 303 9.64 -2.52 -2.53
N ILE A 304 9.97 -1.67 -3.50
CA ILE A 304 10.94 -2.00 -4.54
C ILE A 304 12.35 -2.13 -3.95
N ASP A 305 12.82 -1.14 -3.18
CA ASP A 305 14.20 -1.06 -2.72
C ASP A 305 14.50 -1.98 -1.53
N GLU A 306 13.57 -2.08 -0.56
CA GLU A 306 13.80 -2.83 0.67
C GLU A 306 13.31 -4.29 0.58
N ILE A 307 12.22 -4.55 -0.17
CA ILE A 307 11.62 -5.88 -0.23
C ILE A 307 12.02 -6.65 -1.49
N LEU A 308 11.95 -6.03 -2.68
CA LEU A 308 12.11 -6.75 -3.94
C LEU A 308 13.55 -6.79 -4.45
N LYS A 309 14.31 -5.71 -4.24
CA LYS A 309 15.68 -5.56 -4.76
C LYS A 309 16.62 -6.72 -4.42
N PRO A 310 16.61 -7.28 -3.19
CA PRO A 310 17.44 -8.43 -2.85
C PRO A 310 17.13 -9.69 -3.68
N TYR A 311 15.94 -9.79 -4.24
CA TYR A 311 15.46 -10.97 -4.97
C TYR A 311 15.40 -10.79 -6.49
N ASN A 312 15.69 -9.58 -6.98
CA ASN A 312 15.56 -9.24 -8.40
C ASN A 312 16.60 -9.93 -9.27
N ILE A 313 16.16 -10.35 -10.45
CA ILE A 313 17.05 -10.78 -11.54
C ILE A 313 17.51 -9.55 -12.31
N VAL A 314 18.80 -9.49 -12.66
CA VAL A 314 19.46 -8.33 -13.31
C VAL A 314 18.71 -7.81 -14.56
N ALA A 315 18.05 -8.68 -15.32
CA ALA A 315 17.35 -8.33 -16.55
C ALA A 315 15.91 -7.85 -16.35
N ILE A 316 15.37 -7.88 -15.12
CA ILE A 316 13.96 -7.60 -14.84
C ILE A 316 13.86 -6.50 -13.80
N THR A 317 13.05 -5.47 -14.13
CA THR A 317 12.81 -4.35 -13.22
C THR A 317 11.35 -4.37 -12.75
N PRO A 318 11.07 -4.49 -11.45
CA PRO A 318 9.71 -4.38 -10.93
C PRO A 318 9.22 -2.93 -11.00
N GLU A 319 7.95 -2.75 -11.34
CA GLU A 319 7.25 -1.47 -11.38
C GLU A 319 5.90 -1.63 -10.67
N ILE A 320 5.64 -0.82 -9.62
CA ILE A 320 4.38 -0.87 -8.88
C ILE A 320 3.44 0.19 -9.47
N LEU A 321 2.33 -0.29 -10.01
CA LEU A 321 1.26 0.53 -10.57
C LEU A 321 0.20 0.82 -9.51
N SER A 322 -0.47 1.96 -9.64
CA SER A 322 -1.71 2.22 -8.90
C SER A 322 -2.82 1.30 -9.39
N PRO A 323 -3.63 0.71 -8.50
CA PRO A 323 -4.82 -0.04 -8.90
C PRO A 323 -5.79 0.83 -9.67
N ASP A 324 -6.48 0.23 -10.62
CA ASP A 324 -7.58 0.84 -11.34
C ASP A 324 -8.92 0.30 -10.80
N TYR A 325 -9.96 1.14 -10.72
CA TYR A 325 -11.21 0.80 -10.05
C TYR A 325 -12.41 0.94 -10.98
N LEU A 326 -13.22 -0.11 -11.04
CA LEU A 326 -14.53 -0.12 -11.68
C LEU A 326 -15.59 -0.31 -10.59
N TYR A 327 -16.46 0.66 -10.44
CA TYR A 327 -17.53 0.61 -9.46
C TYR A 327 -18.80 0.04 -10.07
N VAL A 328 -19.55 -0.77 -9.32
CA VAL A 328 -20.82 -1.35 -9.79
C VAL A 328 -21.96 -0.86 -8.92
N LEU A 329 -22.95 -0.27 -9.56
CA LEU A 329 -24.24 0.11 -9.00
C LEU A 329 -25.27 -0.97 -9.32
N VAL A 330 -25.95 -1.48 -8.31
CA VAL A 330 -27.02 -2.49 -8.47
C VAL A 330 -28.37 -1.81 -8.28
N LYS A 331 -29.27 -1.95 -9.25
CA LYS A 331 -30.66 -1.49 -9.14
C LYS A 331 -31.58 -2.71 -9.14
N SER A 332 -32.34 -2.91 -8.07
CA SER A 332 -33.18 -4.09 -7.89
C SER A 332 -34.61 -3.75 -7.48
N ASN A 333 -35.56 -4.26 -8.24
CA ASN A 333 -36.98 -4.22 -7.92
C ASN A 333 -37.44 -5.58 -7.34
N ILE A 334 -37.71 -5.59 -6.04
CA ILE A 334 -38.05 -6.80 -5.27
C ILE A 334 -39.55 -6.86 -5.03
N LYS A 335 -40.17 -8.00 -5.37
CA LYS A 335 -41.52 -8.33 -4.98
C LYS A 335 -41.50 -9.38 -3.89
N TYR A 336 -42.21 -9.14 -2.79
CA TYR A 336 -42.23 -10.04 -1.64
C TYR A 336 -43.65 -10.31 -1.12
N ASN A 337 -43.86 -11.51 -0.60
CA ASN A 337 -45.12 -11.90 0.00
C ASN A 337 -45.15 -11.51 1.48
N LYS A 338 -46.02 -10.52 1.79
CA LYS A 338 -46.17 -10.01 3.15
C LYS A 338 -46.69 -11.05 4.16
N ALA A 339 -47.35 -12.12 3.68
CA ALA A 339 -47.86 -13.18 4.55
C ALA A 339 -46.77 -14.13 5.06
N LEU A 340 -45.60 -14.15 4.44
CA LEU A 340 -44.45 -15.02 4.77
C LEU A 340 -43.41 -14.35 5.64
N THR A 341 -43.50 -13.04 5.89
CA THR A 341 -42.51 -12.31 6.69
C THR A 341 -43.18 -11.29 7.62
N SER A 342 -42.56 -11.06 8.77
CA SER A 342 -42.92 -9.97 9.67
C SER A 342 -42.11 -8.68 9.39
N LYS A 343 -41.12 -8.74 8.48
CA LYS A 343 -40.27 -7.62 8.13
C LYS A 343 -41.00 -6.55 7.33
N SER A 344 -40.67 -5.31 7.56
CA SER A 344 -41.11 -4.17 6.75
C SER A 344 -40.39 -4.12 5.41
N ALA A 345 -40.89 -3.33 4.47
CA ALA A 345 -40.25 -3.09 3.18
C ALA A 345 -38.78 -2.61 3.33
N GLY A 346 -38.51 -1.70 4.27
CA GLY A 346 -37.16 -1.19 4.55
C GLY A 346 -36.23 -2.25 5.13
N GLU A 347 -36.75 -3.14 6.01
CA GLU A 347 -35.95 -4.25 6.55
C GLU A 347 -35.58 -5.28 5.48
N ILE A 348 -36.47 -5.53 4.52
CA ILE A 348 -36.18 -6.40 3.38
C ILE A 348 -35.16 -5.75 2.47
N SER A 349 -35.26 -4.44 2.19
CA SER A 349 -34.25 -3.72 1.43
C SER A 349 -32.85 -3.84 2.07
N ALA A 350 -32.74 -3.69 3.39
CA ALA A 350 -31.50 -3.82 4.13
C ALA A 350 -30.90 -5.24 4.04
N VAL A 351 -31.74 -6.28 4.20
CA VAL A 351 -31.31 -7.69 4.08
C VAL A 351 -30.79 -7.98 2.67
N VAL A 352 -31.43 -7.44 1.64
CA VAL A 352 -31.00 -7.60 0.24
C VAL A 352 -29.68 -6.84 0.00
N GLU A 353 -29.51 -5.64 0.53
CA GLU A 353 -28.27 -4.85 0.43
C GLU A 353 -27.10 -5.56 1.11
N ASP A 354 -27.32 -6.13 2.30
CA ASP A 354 -26.33 -6.95 3.00
C ASP A 354 -25.94 -8.18 2.18
N ALA A 355 -26.90 -8.86 1.54
CA ALA A 355 -26.64 -10.02 0.70
C ALA A 355 -25.85 -9.66 -0.56
N ILE A 356 -26.16 -8.52 -1.21
CA ILE A 356 -25.40 -7.98 -2.34
C ILE A 356 -23.97 -7.68 -1.89
N THR A 357 -23.77 -6.96 -0.80
CA THR A 357 -22.46 -6.59 -0.26
C THR A 357 -21.63 -7.83 0.08
N ALA A 358 -22.25 -8.84 0.70
CA ALA A 358 -21.59 -10.09 1.02
C ALA A 358 -21.15 -10.84 -0.24
N GLN A 359 -22.00 -10.86 -1.30
CA GLN A 359 -21.68 -11.50 -2.57
C GLN A 359 -20.52 -10.81 -3.29
N PHE A 360 -20.51 -9.48 -3.33
CA PHE A 360 -19.39 -8.71 -3.88
C PHE A 360 -18.10 -8.97 -3.10
N THR A 361 -18.18 -8.96 -1.78
CA THR A 361 -17.02 -9.25 -0.92
C THR A 361 -16.48 -10.66 -1.13
N ALA A 362 -17.34 -11.65 -1.40
CA ALA A 362 -16.90 -13.03 -1.64
C ALA A 362 -16.25 -13.24 -3.01
N ASP A 363 -16.84 -12.64 -4.06
CA ASP A 363 -16.45 -12.92 -5.45
C ASP A 363 -15.38 -11.95 -6.01
N LEU A 364 -15.25 -10.72 -5.49
CA LEU A 364 -14.49 -9.64 -6.13
C LEU A 364 -13.31 -9.09 -5.29
N LYS A 365 -12.80 -9.87 -4.35
CA LYS A 365 -11.66 -9.46 -3.51
C LYS A 365 -10.34 -9.32 -4.27
N GLU A 366 -10.20 -10.01 -5.40
CA GLU A 366 -8.93 -10.13 -6.09
C GLU A 366 -9.00 -9.49 -7.48
N PHE A 367 -7.85 -9.05 -7.98
CA PHE A 367 -7.69 -8.65 -9.37
C PHE A 367 -8.02 -9.81 -10.32
N GLY A 368 -8.60 -9.50 -11.48
CA GLY A 368 -9.00 -10.51 -12.46
C GLY A 368 -10.28 -11.28 -12.12
N SER A 369 -10.98 -10.88 -11.06
CA SER A 369 -12.26 -11.46 -10.68
C SER A 369 -13.37 -11.10 -11.66
N VAL A 370 -14.42 -11.93 -11.73
CA VAL A 370 -15.57 -11.73 -12.62
C VAL A 370 -16.85 -11.69 -11.77
N LEU A 371 -17.58 -10.57 -11.86
CA LEU A 371 -18.93 -10.52 -11.31
C LEU A 371 -19.86 -11.42 -12.16
N ARG A 372 -20.35 -12.49 -11.54
CA ARG A 372 -21.33 -13.37 -12.16
C ARG A 372 -22.74 -12.92 -11.81
N TYR A 373 -23.44 -12.37 -12.79
CA TYR A 373 -24.80 -11.86 -12.59
C TYR A 373 -25.76 -12.92 -12.03
N SER A 374 -25.65 -14.17 -12.47
CA SER A 374 -26.47 -15.27 -11.97
C SER A 374 -26.28 -15.55 -10.47
N ARG A 375 -25.05 -15.37 -9.95
CA ARG A 375 -24.77 -15.50 -8.50
C ARG A 375 -25.36 -14.35 -7.72
N LEU A 376 -25.29 -13.14 -8.25
CA LEU A 376 -25.89 -11.96 -7.66
C LEU A 376 -27.41 -12.13 -7.51
N ILE A 377 -28.09 -12.56 -8.58
CA ILE A 377 -29.53 -12.83 -8.55
C ILE A 377 -29.87 -13.92 -7.52
N SER A 378 -29.10 -15.01 -7.50
CA SER A 378 -29.31 -16.09 -6.52
C SER A 378 -29.09 -15.62 -5.08
N ALA A 379 -28.11 -14.75 -4.82
CA ALA A 379 -27.88 -14.18 -3.50
C ALA A 379 -29.06 -13.29 -3.04
N ILE A 380 -29.62 -12.50 -3.94
CA ILE A 380 -30.80 -11.67 -3.69
C ILE A 380 -32.01 -12.56 -3.38
N ASP A 381 -32.30 -13.55 -4.23
CA ASP A 381 -33.48 -14.43 -4.05
C ASP A 381 -33.41 -15.26 -2.77
N SER A 382 -32.18 -15.67 -2.38
CA SER A 382 -31.99 -16.49 -1.16
C SER A 382 -31.82 -15.67 0.12
N SER A 383 -31.81 -14.35 0.05
CA SER A 383 -31.60 -13.48 1.22
C SER A 383 -32.79 -13.47 2.18
N GLU A 384 -34.04 -13.71 1.67
CA GLU A 384 -35.26 -13.78 2.46
C GLU A 384 -36.29 -14.69 1.77
N ASP A 385 -36.85 -15.66 2.49
CA ASP A 385 -37.82 -16.62 1.96
C ASP A 385 -39.14 -15.97 1.44
N ALA A 386 -39.42 -14.76 1.87
CA ALA A 386 -40.58 -14.02 1.42
C ALA A 386 -40.45 -13.40 0.03
N ILE A 387 -39.22 -13.34 -0.53
CA ILE A 387 -38.99 -12.80 -1.86
C ILE A 387 -39.58 -13.73 -2.91
N SER A 388 -40.47 -13.20 -3.72
CA SER A 388 -41.19 -13.96 -4.76
C SER A 388 -40.54 -13.76 -6.14
N SER A 389 -39.97 -12.59 -6.39
CA SER A 389 -39.19 -12.30 -7.62
C SER A 389 -38.36 -11.06 -7.45
N ASN A 390 -37.25 -10.99 -8.20
CA ASN A 390 -36.45 -9.78 -8.37
C ASN A 390 -36.29 -9.44 -9.86
N ILE A 391 -36.17 -8.16 -10.16
CA ILE A 391 -35.74 -7.64 -11.45
C ILE A 391 -34.53 -6.72 -11.15
N THR A 392 -33.35 -7.21 -11.46
CA THR A 392 -32.11 -6.53 -11.10
C THR A 392 -31.36 -6.12 -12.36
N THR A 393 -30.79 -4.93 -12.35
CA THR A 393 -29.89 -4.41 -13.38
C THR A 393 -28.59 -3.95 -12.73
N VAL A 394 -27.50 -4.01 -13.48
CA VAL A 394 -26.19 -3.55 -13.06
C VAL A 394 -25.71 -2.42 -13.95
N GLU A 395 -25.14 -1.39 -13.37
CA GLU A 395 -24.48 -0.29 -14.07
C GLU A 395 -23.04 -0.22 -13.60
N MET A 396 -22.13 0.04 -14.52
CA MET A 396 -20.73 0.26 -14.22
C MET A 396 -20.47 1.75 -14.05
N SER A 397 -19.57 2.12 -13.15
CA SER A 397 -19.16 3.52 -12.95
C SER A 397 -17.65 3.65 -12.93
N ARG A 398 -17.18 4.68 -13.62
CA ARG A 398 -15.80 5.17 -13.54
C ARG A 398 -15.80 6.56 -12.90
N ARG A 399 -14.78 6.83 -12.09
CA ARG A 399 -14.64 8.10 -11.40
C ARG A 399 -13.43 8.84 -11.92
N PHE A 400 -13.57 10.13 -12.14
CA PHE A 400 -12.46 11.00 -12.46
C PHE A 400 -12.57 12.30 -11.69
N ARG A 401 -11.44 12.97 -11.53
CA ARG A 401 -11.34 14.26 -10.84
C ARG A 401 -10.75 15.28 -11.80
N GLN A 402 -11.30 16.48 -11.81
CA GLN A 402 -10.67 17.62 -12.46
C GLN A 402 -9.56 18.14 -11.55
N GLU A 403 -8.34 18.28 -12.08
CA GLU A 403 -7.17 18.69 -11.29
C GLU A 403 -7.19 20.17 -10.94
N GLU A 404 -7.64 21.02 -11.87
CA GLU A 404 -7.73 22.48 -11.68
C GLU A 404 -9.04 23.02 -12.26
N ALA A 405 -9.69 23.95 -11.54
CA ALA A 405 -10.88 24.65 -12.03
C ALA A 405 -10.57 25.41 -13.32
N ASN A 406 -11.53 25.40 -14.25
CA ASN A 406 -11.42 26.04 -15.56
C ASN A 406 -10.28 25.58 -16.49
N THR A 407 -9.63 24.47 -16.15
CA THR A 407 -8.58 23.87 -16.97
C THR A 407 -9.15 22.70 -17.77
N SER A 408 -8.94 22.71 -19.10
CA SER A 408 -9.36 21.62 -19.97
C SER A 408 -8.46 20.42 -19.79
N GLY A 409 -9.03 19.28 -19.34
CA GLY A 409 -8.35 18.02 -19.20
C GLY A 409 -8.69 17.03 -20.31
N ILE A 410 -7.84 16.03 -20.48
CA ILE A 410 -8.11 14.82 -21.26
C ILE A 410 -8.29 13.69 -20.26
N TYR A 411 -9.47 13.06 -20.26
CA TYR A 411 -9.79 11.96 -19.35
C TYR A 411 -10.12 10.73 -20.18
N GLU A 412 -9.43 9.63 -19.88
CA GLU A 412 -9.70 8.32 -20.45
C GLU A 412 -10.32 7.42 -19.40
N LEU A 413 -11.52 6.94 -19.64
CA LEU A 413 -12.31 6.14 -18.73
C LEU A 413 -12.58 4.77 -19.35
N PRO A 414 -11.65 3.80 -19.24
CA PRO A 414 -11.86 2.46 -19.76
C PRO A 414 -12.72 1.63 -18.80
N TYR A 415 -13.85 1.14 -19.26
CA TYR A 415 -14.71 0.21 -18.50
C TYR A 415 -14.28 -1.24 -18.73
N TYR A 416 -13.47 -1.51 -19.77
CA TYR A 416 -13.03 -2.85 -20.17
C TYR A 416 -14.16 -3.87 -20.45
N ASN A 417 -15.39 -3.41 -20.49
CA ASN A 417 -16.58 -4.15 -20.80
C ASN A 417 -17.41 -3.34 -21.80
N ALA A 418 -17.97 -3.99 -22.82
CA ALA A 418 -18.77 -3.30 -23.83
C ALA A 418 -19.98 -2.58 -23.21
N LEU A 419 -20.28 -1.38 -23.71
CA LEU A 419 -21.31 -0.50 -23.19
C LEU A 419 -22.52 -0.45 -24.13
N ILE A 420 -23.72 -0.32 -23.56
CA ILE A 420 -24.95 -0.10 -24.31
C ILE A 420 -24.99 1.37 -24.77
N PRO A 421 -25.13 1.66 -26.08
CA PRO A 421 -25.27 3.03 -26.59
C PRO A 421 -26.45 3.78 -25.97
N GLY A 422 -26.26 5.07 -25.64
CA GLY A 422 -27.29 5.90 -25.05
C GLY A 422 -27.51 5.70 -23.54
N THR A 423 -26.62 4.97 -22.86
CA THR A 423 -26.73 4.72 -21.41
C THR A 423 -25.68 5.42 -20.57
N ILE A 424 -24.74 6.12 -21.20
CA ILE A 424 -23.64 6.75 -20.47
C ILE A 424 -24.09 8.11 -19.96
N VAL A 425 -24.01 8.28 -18.63
CA VAL A 425 -24.43 9.52 -17.96
C VAL A 425 -23.52 9.79 -16.75
N SER A 426 -23.17 11.05 -16.52
CA SER A 426 -22.42 11.43 -15.32
C SER A 426 -23.34 11.66 -14.10
N SER A 427 -22.72 11.69 -12.92
CA SER A 427 -23.32 12.37 -11.76
C SER A 427 -23.60 13.83 -12.10
N THR A 428 -24.57 14.42 -11.38
CA THR A 428 -24.90 15.85 -11.54
C THR A 428 -23.70 16.73 -11.18
N ILE A 429 -23.39 17.68 -12.04
CA ILE A 429 -22.33 18.66 -11.90
C ILE A 429 -22.99 20.02 -11.68
N VAL A 430 -22.79 20.62 -10.51
CA VAL A 430 -23.35 21.93 -10.19
C VAL A 430 -22.28 22.98 -10.46
N LYS A 431 -22.48 23.87 -11.43
CA LYS A 431 -21.55 24.98 -11.72
C LYS A 431 -21.81 26.20 -10.85
N THR A 432 -20.84 27.12 -10.78
CA THR A 432 -20.99 28.40 -10.10
C THR A 432 -22.21 29.15 -10.69
N GLY A 433 -23.15 29.52 -9.84
CA GLY A 433 -24.44 30.09 -10.25
C GLY A 433 -25.63 29.12 -10.11
N GLY A 434 -25.41 27.88 -9.69
CA GLY A 434 -26.43 26.92 -9.33
C GLY A 434 -27.08 26.15 -10.48
N ASN A 435 -26.56 26.30 -11.71
CA ASN A 435 -27.00 25.45 -12.82
C ASN A 435 -26.45 24.06 -12.73
N GLU A 436 -27.30 23.08 -13.01
CA GLU A 436 -26.98 21.64 -12.96
C GLU A 436 -26.72 21.11 -14.37
N PHE A 437 -25.66 20.31 -14.50
CA PHE A 437 -25.22 19.70 -15.75
C PHE A 437 -24.98 18.20 -15.59
N ALA A 438 -25.05 17.48 -16.71
CA ALA A 438 -24.58 16.10 -16.81
C ALA A 438 -23.83 15.90 -18.13
N LEU A 439 -22.83 15.04 -18.12
CA LEU A 439 -22.22 14.49 -19.31
C LEU A 439 -23.09 13.33 -19.78
N MET A 440 -23.47 13.31 -21.04
CA MET A 440 -24.33 12.25 -21.62
C MET A 440 -23.81 11.87 -23.00
N ASP A 441 -23.94 10.60 -23.36
CA ASP A 441 -23.68 10.16 -24.72
C ASP A 441 -24.92 10.36 -25.62
N ASP A 442 -24.69 10.55 -26.91
CA ASP A 442 -25.74 10.70 -27.92
C ASP A 442 -26.24 9.35 -28.50
N GLY A 443 -25.70 8.23 -28.03
CA GLY A 443 -25.96 6.89 -28.59
C GLY A 443 -25.28 6.63 -29.93
N LEU A 444 -24.54 7.58 -30.48
CA LEU A 444 -23.84 7.51 -31.76
C LEU A 444 -22.31 7.61 -31.62
N GLY A 445 -21.81 7.67 -30.40
CA GLY A 445 -20.39 7.69 -30.09
C GLY A 445 -19.81 9.04 -29.69
N LYS A 446 -20.64 10.04 -29.46
CA LYS A 446 -20.22 11.36 -29.00
C LYS A 446 -20.66 11.63 -27.57
N MET A 447 -19.81 12.30 -26.80
CA MET A 447 -20.14 12.81 -25.47
C MET A 447 -20.59 14.27 -25.56
N THR A 448 -21.65 14.59 -24.83
CA THR A 448 -22.29 15.91 -24.82
C THR A 448 -22.44 16.45 -23.40
N LEU A 449 -22.38 17.76 -23.23
CA LEU A 449 -22.72 18.44 -21.97
C LEU A 449 -24.19 18.89 -22.02
N TYR A 450 -25.00 18.31 -21.18
CA TYR A 450 -26.43 18.60 -21.06
C TYR A 450 -26.70 19.47 -19.82
N ASN A 451 -27.38 20.60 -20.01
CA ASN A 451 -27.83 21.44 -18.92
C ASN A 451 -29.20 20.94 -18.42
N ILE A 452 -29.20 20.38 -17.22
CA ILE A 452 -30.40 19.81 -16.58
C ILE A 452 -31.39 20.92 -16.24
N THR A 453 -30.91 22.09 -15.76
CA THR A 453 -31.73 23.23 -15.32
C THR A 453 -32.52 23.82 -16.46
N THR A 454 -31.91 24.00 -17.64
CA THR A 454 -32.55 24.58 -18.82
C THR A 454 -33.10 23.56 -19.81
N SER A 455 -32.85 22.29 -19.60
CA SER A 455 -33.20 21.16 -20.48
C SER A 455 -32.65 21.33 -21.91
N GLY A 456 -31.36 21.68 -22.02
CA GLY A 456 -30.70 21.94 -23.32
C GLY A 456 -29.25 21.44 -23.38
N PHE A 457 -28.77 21.16 -24.61
CA PHE A 457 -27.37 20.84 -24.84
C PHE A 457 -26.54 22.13 -24.94
N GLU A 458 -25.44 22.21 -24.17
CA GLU A 458 -24.51 23.37 -24.24
C GLU A 458 -23.32 23.09 -25.16
N ASN A 459 -22.78 21.85 -25.10
CA ASN A 459 -21.69 21.44 -25.97
C ASN A 459 -21.94 19.99 -26.40
N THR A 460 -21.86 19.77 -27.72
CA THR A 460 -22.17 18.46 -28.34
C THR A 460 -20.93 17.71 -28.81
N ASP A 461 -19.72 18.16 -28.49
CA ASP A 461 -18.46 17.53 -28.89
C ASP A 461 -17.39 17.72 -27.82
N ILE A 462 -17.58 17.05 -26.68
CA ILE A 462 -16.65 17.08 -25.53
C ILE A 462 -15.94 15.74 -25.33
N GLY A 463 -16.16 14.78 -26.23
CA GLY A 463 -15.52 13.49 -26.15
C GLY A 463 -16.16 12.44 -27.04
N GLU A 464 -15.56 11.27 -27.02
CA GLU A 464 -15.95 10.12 -27.84
C GLU A 464 -16.14 8.87 -26.98
N VAL A 465 -17.01 7.96 -27.49
CA VAL A 465 -17.29 6.67 -26.86
C VAL A 465 -17.05 5.56 -27.86
N ASP A 466 -16.18 4.63 -27.50
CA ASP A 466 -16.09 3.32 -28.14
C ASP A 466 -16.90 2.29 -27.31
N TYR A 467 -18.10 2.03 -27.73
CA TYR A 467 -19.00 1.10 -27.03
C TYR A 467 -18.49 -0.34 -27.04
N THR A 468 -17.70 -0.73 -28.06
CA THR A 468 -17.21 -2.11 -28.20
C THR A 468 -16.10 -2.41 -27.20
N SER A 469 -15.14 -1.50 -27.07
CA SER A 469 -14.07 -1.63 -26.07
C SER A 469 -14.50 -1.13 -24.68
N GLY A 470 -15.64 -0.44 -24.60
CA GLY A 470 -16.09 0.19 -23.35
C GLY A 470 -15.17 1.31 -22.91
N LYS A 471 -14.72 2.17 -23.84
CA LYS A 471 -13.84 3.30 -23.52
C LYS A 471 -14.55 4.62 -23.78
N VAL A 472 -14.56 5.48 -22.76
CA VAL A 472 -15.00 6.88 -22.87
C VAL A 472 -13.78 7.78 -22.81
N SER A 473 -13.62 8.65 -23.79
CA SER A 473 -12.55 9.64 -23.87
C SER A 473 -13.17 11.04 -23.84
N LEU A 474 -12.85 11.84 -22.83
CA LEU A 474 -13.29 13.22 -22.74
C LEU A 474 -12.13 14.14 -23.13
N ALA A 475 -12.38 15.09 -24.02
CA ALA A 475 -11.41 16.09 -24.43
C ALA A 475 -12.07 17.48 -24.44
N GLY A 476 -11.47 18.43 -23.74
CA GLY A 476 -12.03 19.79 -23.66
C GLY A 476 -13.13 19.97 -22.60
N PHE A 477 -13.38 18.99 -21.75
CA PHE A 477 -14.27 19.17 -20.62
C PHE A 477 -13.62 20.06 -19.57
N THR A 478 -14.35 21.10 -19.15
CA THR A 478 -13.94 21.98 -18.06
C THR A 478 -15.14 22.33 -17.19
N THR A 479 -14.91 22.50 -15.90
CA THR A 479 -15.87 23.08 -14.96
C THR A 479 -15.20 24.21 -14.19
N ASP A 480 -16.00 25.13 -13.67
CA ASP A 480 -15.58 26.20 -12.78
C ASP A 480 -15.62 25.80 -11.30
N ILE A 481 -15.75 24.50 -11.04
CA ILE A 481 -15.85 23.92 -9.70
C ILE A 481 -14.46 23.64 -9.15
N ASP A 482 -14.38 23.76 -7.84
CA ASP A 482 -13.19 23.61 -6.99
C ASP A 482 -12.53 22.22 -7.13
N ASP A 483 -11.23 22.15 -6.88
CA ASP A 483 -10.23 21.10 -7.14
C ASP A 483 -10.51 19.69 -6.58
N ASN A 484 -11.66 19.42 -5.97
CA ASN A 484 -11.95 18.16 -5.29
C ASN A 484 -13.22 17.43 -5.77
N LEU A 485 -13.89 17.93 -6.82
CA LEU A 485 -15.10 17.27 -7.30
C LEU A 485 -14.77 15.96 -8.01
N VAL A 486 -15.22 14.85 -7.42
CA VAL A 486 -15.21 13.55 -8.08
C VAL A 486 -16.47 13.41 -8.92
N ILE A 487 -16.29 13.25 -10.22
CA ILE A 487 -17.38 13.00 -11.17
C ILE A 487 -17.45 11.51 -11.45
N SER A 488 -18.60 10.90 -11.18
CA SER A 488 -18.88 9.50 -11.50
C SER A 488 -19.57 9.43 -12.86
N MET A 489 -19.06 8.59 -13.76
CA MET A 489 -19.61 8.34 -15.08
C MET A 489 -20.18 6.93 -15.11
N TYR A 490 -21.50 6.81 -15.23
CA TYR A 490 -22.25 5.55 -15.25
C TYR A 490 -22.46 5.06 -16.67
N GLY A 491 -22.51 3.74 -16.88
CA GLY A 491 -22.82 3.14 -18.17
C GLY A 491 -23.30 1.70 -17.97
N ALA A 492 -24.33 1.30 -18.72
CA ALA A 492 -24.84 -0.07 -18.65
C ALA A 492 -23.98 -1.01 -19.53
N PRO A 493 -23.56 -2.16 -19.00
CA PRO A 493 -22.82 -3.15 -19.78
C PRO A 493 -23.74 -3.89 -20.77
N VAL A 494 -23.19 -4.29 -21.92
CA VAL A 494 -23.89 -5.16 -22.89
C VAL A 494 -24.07 -6.56 -22.32
N ASP A 495 -23.01 -7.09 -21.68
CA ASP A 495 -23.05 -8.36 -20.98
C ASP A 495 -23.28 -8.09 -19.48
N THR A 496 -24.17 -8.81 -18.86
CA THR A 496 -24.49 -8.67 -17.44
C THR A 496 -23.37 -9.23 -16.52
N ASP A 497 -22.52 -10.13 -17.02
CA ASP A 497 -21.29 -10.53 -16.34
C ASP A 497 -20.23 -9.45 -16.56
N ILE A 498 -19.65 -8.92 -15.47
CA ILE A 498 -18.63 -7.89 -15.53
C ILE A 498 -17.26 -8.50 -15.26
N SER A 499 -16.36 -8.42 -16.23
CA SER A 499 -14.99 -8.91 -16.11
C SER A 499 -14.03 -7.81 -15.70
N SER A 500 -13.03 -8.16 -14.88
CA SER A 500 -11.94 -7.27 -14.56
C SER A 500 -10.67 -7.58 -15.37
N ASN A 501 -9.80 -6.58 -15.50
CA ASN A 501 -8.48 -6.69 -16.12
C ASN A 501 -7.42 -6.96 -15.03
N LYS A 502 -6.17 -7.18 -15.46
CA LYS A 502 -5.03 -7.46 -14.56
C LYS A 502 -4.76 -6.38 -13.52
N ASN A 503 -5.01 -5.11 -13.86
CA ASN A 503 -4.85 -3.96 -12.96
C ASN A 503 -6.18 -3.44 -12.44
N LEU A 504 -7.32 -4.04 -12.79
CA LEU A 504 -8.64 -3.55 -12.47
C LEU A 504 -9.24 -4.33 -11.30
N LEU A 505 -9.73 -3.61 -10.31
CA LEU A 505 -10.58 -4.13 -9.24
C LEU A 505 -12.02 -3.69 -9.47
N VAL A 506 -12.95 -4.63 -9.36
CA VAL A 506 -14.38 -4.34 -9.41
C VAL A 506 -14.88 -4.19 -7.98
N LEU A 507 -15.45 -3.02 -7.68
CA LEU A 507 -15.95 -2.69 -6.34
C LEU A 507 -17.47 -2.47 -6.36
N PHE A 508 -18.10 -2.83 -5.27
CA PHE A 508 -19.50 -2.44 -5.02
C PHE A 508 -19.55 -0.95 -4.66
N ASP A 509 -20.40 -0.19 -5.35
CA ASP A 509 -20.63 1.23 -5.07
C ASP A 509 -21.81 1.41 -4.14
N SER A 510 -22.99 1.05 -4.63
CA SER A 510 -24.24 1.18 -3.90
C SER A 510 -25.34 0.30 -4.54
N ALA A 511 -26.42 0.10 -3.80
CA ALA A 511 -27.62 -0.52 -4.32
C ALA A 511 -28.82 0.42 -4.19
N VAL A 512 -29.65 0.46 -5.23
CA VAL A 512 -30.98 1.09 -5.20
C VAL A 512 -32.00 -0.04 -5.20
N ILE A 513 -32.66 -0.25 -4.07
CA ILE A 513 -33.58 -1.37 -3.86
C ILE A 513 -34.97 -0.83 -3.65
N GLU A 514 -35.86 -1.15 -4.58
CA GLU A 514 -37.28 -0.88 -4.48
C GLU A 514 -38.05 -2.16 -4.09
N THR A 515 -38.84 -2.11 -3.05
CA THR A 515 -39.58 -3.28 -2.56
C THR A 515 -41.08 -3.06 -2.68
N THR A 516 -41.80 -4.05 -3.25
CA THR A 516 -43.24 -4.03 -3.45
C THR A 516 -43.84 -5.28 -2.81
N ALA A 517 -44.78 -5.08 -1.88
CA ALA A 517 -45.55 -6.16 -1.27
C ALA A 517 -46.62 -6.71 -2.23
N ILE A 518 -46.76 -8.01 -2.28
CA ILE A 518 -47.78 -8.73 -3.05
C ILE A 518 -48.60 -9.63 -2.13
#